data_a81b2554c1fe9153e0f5006cc20ce2e0
#
_entry.id   a81b2554c1fe9153e0f5006cc20ce2e0
#
_cell.length_a   1.000
_cell.length_b   1.000
_cell.length_c   1.000
_cell.angle_alpha   90.00
_cell.angle_beta   90.00
_cell.angle_gamma   90.00
#
_symmetry.space_group_name_H-M   'P 1'
#
loop_
_entity.id
_entity.type
_entity.pdbx_description
1 polymer ?
#
loop_
_entity_poly.entity_id
_entity_poly.type
_entity_poly.pdbx_seq_one_letter_code
_entity_poly.pdbx_strand_id
1 'polypeptide(L)'
;NQMPEGLVDRLMLTEARIASMAEGLRQVAALEDPIGEVTGMKKRPNGLLIGQKRVPLGVIGIIYEARPNVTADAFALCFKTGNVVILKGGSDAIHSNTAIVDCIRRTLDENGITKDAIQLISDTSRETAGEFMKMNEYVDVLIPRGGKGLIKAVVNNSTIPVIETGTGNCHIYVDESADLQMAADIVMNAKTQRVGVCNACESLLVHEKVKDAF
;
A
#
# COMPACT_ATOMS: atom_id res chain seq x y z
N ASN A 1 -22.18 -18.43 0.40
CA ASN A 1 -21.75 -17.42 1.37
C ASN A 1 -21.89 -16.05 0.72
N GLN A 2 -22.78 -15.22 1.27
CA GLN A 2 -22.88 -13.83 0.78
C GLN A 2 -21.69 -13.05 1.36
N MET A 3 -20.86 -12.55 0.46
CA MET A 3 -19.73 -11.69 0.83
C MET A 3 -20.29 -10.34 1.34
N PRO A 4 -19.72 -9.76 2.42
CA PRO A 4 -20.14 -8.44 2.89
C PRO A 4 -20.03 -7.38 1.78
N GLU A 5 -21.01 -6.49 1.68
CA GLU A 5 -21.10 -5.48 0.62
C GLU A 5 -19.83 -4.61 0.51
N GLY A 6 -19.25 -4.21 1.64
CA GLY A 6 -18.00 -3.46 1.65
C GLY A 6 -16.78 -4.23 1.11
N LEU A 7 -16.81 -5.57 1.14
CA LEU A 7 -15.76 -6.40 0.53
C LEU A 7 -16.00 -6.54 -0.97
N VAL A 8 -17.24 -6.68 -1.41
CA VAL A 8 -17.62 -6.67 -2.83
C VAL A 8 -17.19 -5.36 -3.49
N ASP A 9 -17.46 -4.21 -2.84
CA ASP A 9 -17.02 -2.91 -3.35
C ASP A 9 -15.49 -2.82 -3.49
N ARG A 10 -14.74 -3.37 -2.55
CA ARG A 10 -13.26 -3.38 -2.63
C ARG A 10 -12.71 -4.20 -3.79
N LEU A 11 -13.38 -5.29 -4.15
CA LEU A 11 -12.97 -6.21 -5.20
C LEU A 11 -13.42 -5.78 -6.59
N MET A 12 -14.46 -4.95 -6.67
CA MET A 12 -15.06 -4.55 -7.92
C MET A 12 -14.10 -3.72 -8.77
N LEU A 13 -13.86 -4.15 -10.01
CA LEU A 13 -13.11 -3.42 -11.03
C LEU A 13 -14.08 -2.95 -12.11
N THR A 14 -14.47 -1.69 -12.06
CA THR A 14 -15.19 -1.00 -13.14
C THR A 14 -14.18 -0.35 -14.09
N GLU A 15 -14.62 0.01 -15.30
CA GLU A 15 -13.80 0.76 -16.27
C GLU A 15 -13.21 2.03 -15.64
N ALA A 16 -14.00 2.77 -14.86
CA ALA A 16 -13.54 3.96 -14.16
C ALA A 16 -12.44 3.65 -13.12
N ARG A 17 -12.56 2.53 -12.39
CA ARG A 17 -11.55 2.11 -11.42
C ARG A 17 -10.27 1.62 -12.10
N ILE A 18 -10.39 0.95 -13.23
CA ILE A 18 -9.23 0.55 -14.05
C ILE A 18 -8.52 1.79 -14.62
N ALA A 19 -9.27 2.76 -15.14
CA ALA A 19 -8.72 4.03 -15.61
C ALA A 19 -8.01 4.78 -14.47
N SER A 20 -8.58 4.79 -13.26
CA SER A 20 -7.97 5.38 -12.08
C SER A 20 -6.67 4.67 -11.66
N MET A 21 -6.60 3.34 -11.75
CA MET A 21 -5.36 2.60 -11.52
C MET A 21 -4.28 2.97 -12.54
N ALA A 22 -4.64 3.05 -13.83
CA ALA A 22 -3.72 3.46 -14.88
C ALA A 22 -3.21 4.88 -14.67
N GLU A 23 -4.07 5.79 -14.20
CA GLU A 23 -3.67 7.16 -13.85
C GLU A 23 -2.70 7.17 -12.65
N GLY A 24 -2.94 6.36 -11.63
CA GLY A 24 -2.00 6.18 -10.52
C GLY A 24 -0.60 5.74 -10.97
N LEU A 25 -0.52 4.80 -11.93
CA LEU A 25 0.75 4.38 -12.53
C LEU A 25 1.46 5.56 -13.25
N ARG A 26 0.71 6.39 -13.99
CA ARG A 26 1.27 7.58 -14.66
C ARG A 26 1.79 8.60 -13.65
N GLN A 27 1.06 8.82 -12.57
CA GLN A 27 1.50 9.71 -11.49
C GLN A 27 2.79 9.23 -10.85
N VAL A 28 2.91 7.92 -10.53
CA VAL A 28 4.15 7.35 -10.02
C VAL A 28 5.29 7.48 -11.03
N ALA A 29 5.03 7.26 -12.31
CA ALA A 29 6.04 7.43 -13.38
C ALA A 29 6.56 8.88 -13.44
N ALA A 30 5.70 9.87 -13.19
CA ALA A 30 6.04 11.30 -13.22
C ALA A 30 6.80 11.78 -11.98
N LEU A 31 6.83 11.00 -10.88
CA LEU A 31 7.60 11.35 -9.68
C LEU A 31 9.11 11.40 -10.00
N GLU A 32 9.84 12.19 -9.25
CA GLU A 32 11.30 12.18 -9.28
C GLU A 32 11.84 10.79 -8.90
N ASP A 33 12.98 10.41 -9.49
CA ASP A 33 13.64 9.15 -9.14
C ASP A 33 14.50 9.38 -7.87
N PRO A 34 14.18 8.72 -6.76
CA PRO A 34 14.96 8.88 -5.53
C PRO A 34 16.29 8.14 -5.55
N ILE A 35 16.52 7.24 -6.53
CA ILE A 35 17.73 6.41 -6.57
C ILE A 35 18.92 7.27 -6.95
N GLY A 36 19.97 7.18 -6.15
CA GLY A 36 21.18 7.95 -6.33
C GLY A 36 21.19 9.31 -5.63
N GLU A 37 20.06 9.74 -5.06
CA GLU A 37 19.99 10.97 -4.25
C GLU A 37 20.96 10.89 -3.06
N VAL A 38 21.73 11.97 -2.86
CA VAL A 38 22.61 12.12 -1.68
C VAL A 38 21.88 12.99 -0.66
N THR A 39 21.41 12.38 0.43
CA THR A 39 20.58 13.06 1.44
C THR A 39 21.37 13.83 2.49
N GLY A 40 22.67 13.64 2.54
CA GLY A 40 23.53 14.38 3.46
C GLY A 40 25.00 14.04 3.26
N MET A 41 25.88 15.01 3.58
CA MET A 41 27.34 14.85 3.51
C MET A 41 27.97 15.52 4.72
N LYS A 42 28.85 14.82 5.45
CA LYS A 42 29.51 15.35 6.67
C LYS A 42 31.01 15.05 6.64
N LYS A 43 31.82 16.08 6.84
CA LYS A 43 33.27 15.93 7.07
C LYS A 43 33.52 15.51 8.52
N ARG A 44 34.30 14.46 8.71
CA ARG A 44 34.70 13.98 10.03
C ARG A 44 35.98 14.66 10.48
N PRO A 45 36.32 14.65 11.80
CA PRO A 45 37.55 15.25 12.31
C PRO A 45 38.84 14.69 11.69
N ASN A 46 38.84 13.43 11.27
CA ASN A 46 39.94 12.77 10.57
C ASN A 46 40.04 13.10 9.07
N GLY A 47 39.18 13.99 8.56
CA GLY A 47 39.16 14.40 7.17
C GLY A 47 38.24 13.59 6.24
N LEU A 48 37.72 12.44 6.68
CA LEU A 48 36.79 11.64 5.92
C LEU A 48 35.52 12.43 5.59
N LEU A 49 35.04 12.30 4.34
CA LEU A 49 33.76 12.80 3.88
C LEU A 49 32.78 11.62 3.83
N ILE A 50 31.76 11.63 4.69
CA ILE A 50 30.76 10.57 4.80
C ILE A 50 29.43 11.11 4.28
N GLY A 51 28.83 10.42 3.31
CA GLY A 51 27.53 10.74 2.74
C GLY A 51 26.55 9.57 2.82
N GLN A 52 25.24 9.88 2.78
CA GLN A 52 24.18 8.91 2.60
C GLN A 52 23.65 9.00 1.17
N LYS A 53 23.61 7.88 0.47
CA LYS A 53 23.06 7.77 -0.88
C LYS A 53 21.91 6.75 -0.89
N ARG A 54 20.78 7.10 -1.51
CA ARG A 54 19.65 6.20 -1.68
C ARG A 54 19.97 5.11 -2.72
N VAL A 55 19.63 3.88 -2.39
CA VAL A 55 19.77 2.70 -3.25
C VAL A 55 18.48 1.88 -3.21
N PRO A 56 18.21 1.00 -4.20
CA PRO A 56 17.09 0.06 -4.11
C PRO A 56 17.20 -0.83 -2.86
N LEU A 57 16.06 -1.26 -2.34
CA LEU A 57 15.99 -2.23 -1.24
C LEU A 57 16.34 -3.64 -1.72
N GLY A 58 16.04 -3.96 -2.98
CA GLY A 58 16.25 -5.26 -3.60
C GLY A 58 14.94 -5.93 -4.00
N VAL A 59 14.65 -7.10 -3.46
CA VAL A 59 13.42 -7.85 -3.68
C VAL A 59 12.43 -7.59 -2.56
N ILE A 60 11.29 -7.01 -2.91
CA ILE A 60 10.23 -6.64 -1.96
C ILE A 60 9.11 -7.67 -2.04
N GLY A 61 8.82 -8.34 -0.94
CA GLY A 61 7.64 -9.18 -0.79
C GLY A 61 6.44 -8.38 -0.28
N ILE A 62 5.29 -8.50 -0.93
CA ILE A 62 4.05 -7.85 -0.46
C ILE A 62 2.97 -8.89 -0.24
N ILE A 63 2.51 -9.01 1.00
CA ILE A 63 1.39 -9.88 1.38
C ILE A 63 0.16 -9.01 1.61
N TYR A 64 -0.91 -9.22 0.82
CA TYR A 64 -2.07 -8.33 0.84
C TYR A 64 -3.41 -9.04 0.70
N GLU A 65 -4.45 -8.39 1.21
CA GLU A 65 -5.83 -8.86 1.15
C GLU A 65 -6.59 -8.15 0.01
N ALA A 66 -7.77 -8.62 -0.27
CA ALA A 66 -8.86 -8.21 -1.16
C ALA A 66 -8.83 -6.77 -1.75
N ARG A 67 -7.76 -6.40 -2.46
CA ARG A 67 -7.61 -5.09 -3.13
C ARG A 67 -6.82 -5.24 -4.43
N PRO A 68 -7.45 -5.48 -5.58
CA PRO A 68 -6.74 -5.67 -6.85
C PRO A 68 -5.85 -4.48 -7.25
N ASN A 69 -6.24 -3.25 -6.92
CA ASN A 69 -5.44 -2.06 -7.21
C ASN A 69 -4.05 -2.08 -6.54
N VAL A 70 -3.91 -2.76 -5.38
CA VAL A 70 -2.61 -2.88 -4.71
C VAL A 70 -1.59 -3.58 -5.59
N THR A 71 -2.01 -4.50 -6.46
CA THR A 71 -1.13 -5.18 -7.42
C THR A 71 -0.42 -4.18 -8.34
N ALA A 72 -1.17 -3.24 -8.92
CA ALA A 72 -0.64 -2.22 -9.81
C ALA A 72 0.20 -1.17 -9.05
N ASP A 73 -0.33 -0.68 -7.92
CA ASP A 73 0.34 0.33 -7.08
C ASP A 73 1.68 -0.19 -6.55
N ALA A 74 1.71 -1.43 -6.06
CA ALA A 74 2.91 -2.08 -5.55
C ALA A 74 3.98 -2.23 -6.63
N PHE A 75 3.58 -2.68 -7.83
CA PHE A 75 4.51 -2.76 -8.96
C PHE A 75 5.09 -1.39 -9.30
N ALA A 76 4.23 -0.37 -9.48
CA ALA A 76 4.67 0.96 -9.90
C ALA A 76 5.72 1.54 -8.93
N LEU A 77 5.44 1.48 -7.63
CA LEU A 77 6.33 2.01 -6.60
C LEU A 77 7.65 1.24 -6.51
N CYS A 78 7.59 -0.09 -6.53
CA CYS A 78 8.79 -0.93 -6.48
C CYS A 78 9.64 -0.76 -7.74
N PHE A 79 9.03 -0.81 -8.92
CA PHE A 79 9.71 -0.71 -10.20
C PHE A 79 10.34 0.67 -10.40
N LYS A 80 9.61 1.77 -10.08
CA LYS A 80 10.12 3.14 -10.14
C LYS A 80 11.38 3.34 -9.31
N THR A 81 11.50 2.61 -8.22
CA THR A 81 12.64 2.68 -7.28
C THR A 81 13.65 1.56 -7.44
N GLY A 82 13.63 0.87 -8.62
CA GLY A 82 14.62 -0.13 -8.99
C GLY A 82 14.53 -1.45 -8.22
N ASN A 83 13.38 -1.75 -7.62
CA ASN A 83 13.16 -2.99 -6.88
C ASN A 83 12.36 -4.00 -7.68
N VAL A 84 12.59 -5.28 -7.42
CA VAL A 84 11.71 -6.38 -7.83
C VAL A 84 10.60 -6.55 -6.80
N VAL A 85 9.39 -6.92 -7.25
CA VAL A 85 8.28 -7.19 -6.34
C VAL A 85 7.73 -8.60 -6.50
N ILE A 86 7.57 -9.31 -5.38
CA ILE A 86 6.88 -10.60 -5.29
C ILE A 86 5.58 -10.39 -4.52
N LEU A 87 4.47 -10.69 -5.15
CA LEU A 87 3.13 -10.45 -4.66
C LEU A 87 2.48 -11.74 -4.14
N LYS A 88 1.91 -11.71 -2.94
CA LYS A 88 1.10 -12.78 -2.36
C LYS A 88 -0.26 -12.21 -1.99
N GLY A 89 -1.21 -12.31 -2.91
CA GLY A 89 -2.60 -11.87 -2.71
C GLY A 89 -3.46 -12.90 -1.96
N GLY A 90 -4.63 -12.46 -1.50
CA GLY A 90 -5.68 -13.33 -0.98
C GLY A 90 -6.46 -14.03 -2.12
N SER A 91 -7.22 -15.07 -1.75
CA SER A 91 -8.05 -15.87 -2.69
C SER A 91 -9.11 -15.07 -3.41
N ASP A 92 -9.69 -14.07 -2.72
CA ASP A 92 -10.84 -13.32 -3.24
C ASP A 92 -10.53 -12.48 -4.49
N ALA A 93 -9.26 -12.09 -4.69
CA ALA A 93 -8.82 -11.24 -5.78
C ALA A 93 -7.88 -11.93 -6.77
N ILE A 94 -7.62 -13.24 -6.63
CA ILE A 94 -6.55 -13.91 -7.38
C ILE A 94 -6.67 -13.77 -8.89
N HIS A 95 -7.87 -13.90 -9.44
CA HIS A 95 -8.09 -13.77 -10.88
C HIS A 95 -7.81 -12.35 -11.38
N SER A 96 -8.25 -11.33 -10.65
CA SER A 96 -7.95 -9.93 -10.97
C SER A 96 -6.45 -9.63 -10.85
N ASN A 97 -5.82 -10.11 -9.79
CA ASN A 97 -4.39 -9.95 -9.58
C ASN A 97 -3.58 -10.61 -10.70
N THR A 98 -3.95 -11.82 -11.11
CA THR A 98 -3.31 -12.54 -12.23
C THR A 98 -3.44 -11.74 -13.52
N ALA A 99 -4.65 -11.27 -13.86
CA ALA A 99 -4.87 -10.48 -15.08
C ALA A 99 -4.03 -9.19 -15.11
N ILE A 100 -3.90 -8.50 -13.96
CA ILE A 100 -3.09 -7.29 -13.85
C ILE A 100 -1.60 -7.64 -14.02
N VAL A 101 -1.11 -8.68 -13.34
CA VAL A 101 0.29 -9.11 -13.42
C VAL A 101 0.65 -9.55 -14.82
N ASP A 102 -0.22 -10.33 -15.49
CA ASP A 102 0.01 -10.79 -16.86
C ASP A 102 0.08 -9.60 -17.85
N CYS A 103 -0.79 -8.59 -17.66
CA CYS A 103 -0.74 -7.37 -18.45
C CYS A 103 0.61 -6.64 -18.27
N ILE A 104 1.05 -6.47 -17.02
CA ILE A 104 2.32 -5.81 -16.70
C ILE A 104 3.50 -6.60 -17.26
N ARG A 105 3.55 -7.92 -17.04
CA ARG A 105 4.63 -8.79 -17.53
C ARG A 105 4.75 -8.78 -19.05
N ARG A 106 3.62 -8.81 -19.76
CA ARG A 106 3.59 -8.66 -21.22
C ARG A 106 4.14 -7.32 -21.66
N THR A 107 3.71 -6.23 -21.02
CA THR A 107 4.21 -4.87 -21.33
C THR A 107 5.72 -4.75 -21.10
N LEU A 108 6.24 -5.33 -20.03
CA LEU A 108 7.68 -5.36 -19.76
C LEU A 108 8.43 -6.09 -20.87
N ASP A 109 7.97 -7.29 -21.26
CA ASP A 109 8.57 -8.11 -22.30
C ASP A 109 8.57 -7.41 -23.67
N GLU A 110 7.45 -6.78 -24.06
CA GLU A 110 7.31 -5.98 -25.29
C GLU A 110 8.28 -4.78 -25.35
N ASN A 111 8.71 -4.28 -24.18
CA ASN A 111 9.69 -3.19 -24.07
C ASN A 111 11.12 -3.65 -23.78
N GLY A 112 11.41 -4.95 -23.90
CA GLY A 112 12.75 -5.53 -23.67
C GLY A 112 13.20 -5.51 -22.20
N ILE A 113 12.28 -5.40 -21.27
CA ILE A 113 12.54 -5.41 -19.83
C ILE A 113 12.16 -6.78 -19.28
N THR A 114 12.96 -7.29 -18.32
CA THR A 114 12.65 -8.59 -17.73
C THR A 114 11.25 -8.58 -17.07
N LYS A 115 10.42 -9.53 -17.50
CA LYS A 115 9.11 -9.77 -16.90
C LYS A 115 9.19 -10.25 -15.44
N ASP A 116 10.38 -10.63 -14.98
CA ASP A 116 10.59 -11.09 -13.61
C ASP A 116 10.71 -9.94 -12.59
N ALA A 117 10.67 -8.68 -13.06
CA ALA A 117 10.53 -7.51 -12.20
C ALA A 117 9.24 -7.51 -11.35
N ILE A 118 8.21 -8.27 -11.78
CA ILE A 118 7.01 -8.54 -10.99
C ILE A 118 6.66 -10.02 -11.04
N GLN A 119 6.34 -10.60 -9.88
CA GLN A 119 5.91 -11.97 -9.73
C GLN A 119 4.68 -12.07 -8.82
N LEU A 120 3.82 -13.06 -9.09
CA LEU A 120 2.64 -13.36 -8.28
C LEU A 120 2.68 -14.82 -7.84
N ILE A 121 2.61 -15.05 -6.55
CA ILE A 121 2.41 -16.37 -5.98
C ILE A 121 0.93 -16.74 -6.19
N SER A 122 0.68 -17.72 -7.04
CA SER A 122 -0.66 -18.14 -7.45
C SER A 122 -1.38 -18.96 -6.37
N ASP A 123 -0.64 -19.70 -5.56
CA ASP A 123 -1.23 -20.42 -4.42
C ASP A 123 -1.63 -19.44 -3.33
N THR A 124 -2.92 -19.42 -3.01
CA THR A 124 -3.52 -18.49 -2.05
C THR A 124 -3.56 -19.06 -0.62
N SER A 125 -3.04 -20.26 -0.37
CA SER A 125 -3.06 -20.91 0.93
C SER A 125 -2.31 -20.10 2.01
N ARG A 126 -2.65 -20.36 3.26
CA ARG A 126 -1.94 -19.79 4.42
C ARG A 126 -0.59 -20.45 4.64
N GLU A 127 -0.46 -21.69 4.22
CA GLU A 127 0.78 -22.45 4.29
C GLU A 127 1.85 -21.80 3.42
N THR A 128 1.57 -21.57 2.14
CA THR A 128 2.45 -20.85 1.21
C THR A 128 2.77 -19.42 1.68
N ALA A 129 1.82 -18.72 2.33
CA ALA A 129 2.12 -17.44 2.94
C ALA A 129 3.14 -17.58 4.09
N GLY A 130 3.02 -18.65 4.90
CA GLY A 130 3.97 -18.97 5.97
C GLY A 130 5.36 -19.32 5.46
N GLU A 131 5.45 -20.03 4.35
CA GLU A 131 6.73 -20.33 3.68
C GLU A 131 7.36 -19.05 3.10
N PHE A 132 6.54 -18.24 2.43
CA PHE A 132 7.00 -16.98 1.85
C PHE A 132 7.61 -16.03 2.90
N MET A 133 7.04 -15.98 4.11
CA MET A 133 7.56 -15.17 5.22
C MET A 133 8.96 -15.61 5.71
N LYS A 134 9.45 -16.78 5.28
CA LYS A 134 10.74 -17.35 5.69
C LYS A 134 11.79 -17.35 4.58
N MET A 135 11.46 -16.82 3.41
CA MET A 135 12.34 -16.79 2.23
C MET A 135 13.37 -15.66 2.30
N ASN A 136 14.06 -15.50 3.40
CA ASN A 136 15.07 -14.44 3.62
C ASN A 136 16.33 -14.58 2.74
N GLU A 137 16.52 -15.70 2.04
CA GLU A 137 17.57 -15.85 1.03
C GLU A 137 17.20 -15.16 -0.31
N TYR A 138 15.91 -14.91 -0.55
CA TYR A 138 15.40 -14.42 -1.82
C TYR A 138 14.66 -13.08 -1.71
N VAL A 139 14.24 -12.69 -0.49
CA VAL A 139 13.42 -11.49 -0.24
C VAL A 139 14.08 -10.65 0.83
N ASP A 140 14.35 -9.39 0.50
CA ASP A 140 15.06 -8.44 1.37
C ASP A 140 14.14 -7.79 2.41
N VAL A 141 12.87 -7.55 2.05
CA VAL A 141 11.89 -6.92 2.94
C VAL A 141 10.47 -7.37 2.63
N LEU A 142 9.63 -7.51 3.67
CA LEU A 142 8.19 -7.77 3.54
C LEU A 142 7.35 -6.56 3.94
N ILE A 143 6.29 -6.32 3.17
CA ILE A 143 5.32 -5.26 3.45
C ILE A 143 3.91 -5.88 3.51
N PRO A 144 3.34 -6.09 4.71
CA PRO A 144 1.96 -6.54 4.83
C PRO A 144 0.97 -5.38 4.56
N ARG A 145 -0.08 -5.66 3.77
CA ARG A 145 -1.16 -4.73 3.43
C ARG A 145 -2.53 -5.38 3.66
N GLY A 146 -3.14 -5.13 4.79
CA GLY A 146 -4.42 -5.75 5.14
C GLY A 146 -4.90 -5.37 6.52
N GLY A 147 -5.79 -6.19 7.09
CA GLY A 147 -6.29 -6.00 8.44
C GLY A 147 -5.24 -6.29 9.51
N LYS A 148 -5.53 -5.86 10.74
CA LYS A 148 -4.67 -6.03 11.93
C LYS A 148 -4.19 -7.48 12.12
N GLY A 149 -5.06 -8.46 11.79
CA GLY A 149 -4.74 -9.89 11.91
C GLY A 149 -3.62 -10.31 10.98
N LEU A 150 -3.67 -9.91 9.70
CA LEU A 150 -2.62 -10.18 8.71
C LEU A 150 -1.30 -9.52 9.12
N ILE A 151 -1.34 -8.23 9.46
CA ILE A 151 -0.14 -7.48 9.85
C ILE A 151 0.55 -8.17 11.02
N LYS A 152 -0.18 -8.49 12.10
CA LYS A 152 0.36 -9.22 13.25
C LYS A 152 0.91 -10.60 12.88
N ALA A 153 0.23 -11.33 12.01
CA ALA A 153 0.68 -12.64 11.58
C ALA A 153 2.03 -12.54 10.84
N VAL A 154 2.19 -11.56 9.95
CA VAL A 154 3.47 -11.34 9.23
C VAL A 154 4.56 -10.92 10.19
N VAL A 155 4.33 -9.93 11.04
CA VAL A 155 5.33 -9.44 12.01
C VAL A 155 5.82 -10.53 12.96
N ASN A 156 4.91 -11.39 13.45
CA ASN A 156 5.24 -12.41 14.43
C ASN A 156 5.89 -13.68 13.83
N ASN A 157 5.71 -13.94 12.52
CA ASN A 157 6.14 -15.20 11.90
C ASN A 157 7.20 -15.02 10.83
N SER A 158 7.51 -13.79 10.41
CA SER A 158 8.52 -13.54 9.38
C SER A 158 9.93 -13.62 9.94
N THR A 159 10.83 -14.24 9.16
CA THR A 159 12.29 -14.14 9.35
C THR A 159 12.90 -13.04 8.49
N ILE A 160 12.11 -12.48 7.56
CA ILE A 160 12.47 -11.35 6.70
C ILE A 160 12.14 -10.05 7.45
N PRO A 161 12.95 -8.99 7.35
CA PRO A 161 12.60 -7.67 7.88
C PRO A 161 11.24 -7.20 7.38
N VAL A 162 10.40 -6.68 8.28
CA VAL A 162 9.03 -6.25 7.96
C VAL A 162 8.90 -4.73 8.09
N ILE A 163 8.37 -4.09 7.05
CA ILE A 163 7.88 -2.71 7.12
C ILE A 163 6.38 -2.76 7.28
N GLU A 164 5.90 -2.49 8.49
CA GLU A 164 4.47 -2.54 8.80
C GLU A 164 3.84 -1.17 8.99
N THR A 165 2.52 -1.11 8.81
CA THR A 165 1.70 0.03 9.20
C THR A 165 0.92 -0.31 10.47
N GLY A 166 0.74 0.68 11.35
CA GLY A 166 -0.17 0.55 12.48
C GLY A 166 -1.64 0.52 12.04
N THR A 167 -2.54 0.31 13.02
CA THR A 167 -3.98 0.51 12.83
C THR A 167 -4.31 1.98 13.05
N GLY A 168 -4.97 2.61 12.05
CA GLY A 168 -5.52 3.95 12.20
C GLY A 168 -6.84 3.92 12.99
N ASN A 169 -7.10 4.99 13.72
CA ASN A 169 -8.42 5.37 14.23
C ASN A 169 -8.59 6.86 13.95
N CYS A 170 -9.39 7.18 12.95
CA CYS A 170 -9.50 8.55 12.46
C CYS A 170 -10.49 9.36 13.29
N HIS A 171 -9.98 10.44 13.89
CA HIS A 171 -10.75 11.34 14.72
C HIS A 171 -10.95 12.69 14.03
N ILE A 172 -12.11 13.29 14.21
CA ILE A 172 -12.37 14.70 13.91
C ILE A 172 -12.70 15.39 15.22
N TYR A 173 -12.04 16.52 15.47
CA TYR A 173 -12.34 17.40 16.60
C TYR A 173 -12.90 18.72 16.09
N VAL A 174 -14.11 19.09 16.58
CA VAL A 174 -14.76 20.37 16.31
C VAL A 174 -14.50 21.28 17.48
N ASP A 175 -13.63 22.26 17.28
CA ASP A 175 -13.26 23.25 18.30
C ASP A 175 -14.31 24.32 18.51
N GLU A 176 -14.25 25.05 19.65
CA GLU A 176 -15.18 26.15 19.93
C GLU A 176 -15.09 27.29 18.92
N SER A 177 -13.97 27.44 18.24
CA SER A 177 -13.74 28.48 17.23
C SER A 177 -14.05 28.02 15.79
N ALA A 178 -14.51 26.78 15.60
CA ALA A 178 -14.77 26.22 14.28
C ALA A 178 -15.95 26.89 13.58
N ASP A 179 -15.85 27.00 12.24
CA ASP A 179 -17.02 27.21 11.40
C ASP A 179 -17.85 25.91 11.38
N LEU A 180 -19.02 25.95 11.98
CA LEU A 180 -19.84 24.75 12.19
C LEU A 180 -20.40 24.17 10.89
N GLN A 181 -20.68 25.01 9.87
CA GLN A 181 -21.11 24.48 8.56
C GLN A 181 -19.97 23.75 7.86
N MET A 182 -18.77 24.31 7.82
CA MET A 182 -17.59 23.65 7.28
C MET A 182 -17.28 22.36 8.05
N ALA A 183 -17.39 22.37 9.37
CA ALA A 183 -17.19 21.19 10.19
C ALA A 183 -18.19 20.08 9.85
N ALA A 184 -19.47 20.41 9.67
CA ALA A 184 -20.50 19.46 9.27
C ALA A 184 -20.20 18.85 7.88
N ASP A 185 -19.82 19.67 6.91
CA ASP A 185 -19.49 19.22 5.56
C ASP A 185 -18.27 18.28 5.58
N ILE A 186 -17.25 18.59 6.38
CA ILE A 186 -16.06 17.73 6.56
C ILE A 186 -16.46 16.39 7.19
N VAL A 187 -17.25 16.40 8.26
CA VAL A 187 -17.70 15.17 8.94
C VAL A 187 -18.52 14.30 8.01
N MET A 188 -19.48 14.91 7.29
CA MET A 188 -20.31 14.21 6.32
C MET A 188 -19.45 13.56 5.23
N ASN A 189 -18.53 14.28 4.62
CA ASN A 189 -17.63 13.73 3.63
C ASN A 189 -16.75 12.61 4.22
N ALA A 190 -16.09 12.85 5.34
CA ALA A 190 -15.17 11.88 5.96
C ALA A 190 -15.87 10.58 6.40
N LYS A 191 -17.18 10.64 6.71
CA LYS A 191 -17.95 9.46 7.12
C LYS A 191 -18.67 8.76 5.98
N THR A 192 -19.15 9.48 4.96
CA THR A 192 -20.09 8.91 3.97
C THR A 192 -19.52 8.72 2.58
N GLN A 193 -18.43 9.41 2.21
CA GLN A 193 -17.82 9.29 0.89
C GLN A 193 -17.43 7.84 0.59
N ARG A 194 -16.75 7.17 1.52
CA ARG A 194 -16.35 5.77 1.41
C ARG A 194 -16.06 5.17 2.79
N VAL A 195 -17.04 4.49 3.36
CA VAL A 195 -16.96 3.95 4.74
C VAL A 195 -15.93 2.81 4.92
N GLY A 196 -15.57 2.11 3.85
CA GLY A 196 -14.70 0.94 3.88
C GLY A 196 -13.20 1.25 3.79
N VAL A 197 -12.75 2.49 3.96
CA VAL A 197 -11.33 2.89 3.86
C VAL A 197 -10.76 3.22 5.24
N CYS A 198 -9.42 3.11 5.35
CA CYS A 198 -8.71 3.30 6.62
C CYS A 198 -8.67 4.74 7.11
N ASN A 199 -9.05 5.72 6.29
CA ASN A 199 -9.12 7.15 6.62
C ASN A 199 -10.56 7.68 6.75
N ALA A 200 -11.57 6.81 6.77
CA ALA A 200 -12.93 7.23 7.11
C ALA A 200 -13.00 7.62 8.59
N CYS A 201 -13.83 8.61 8.91
CA CYS A 201 -14.01 9.06 10.28
C CYS A 201 -14.63 7.94 11.15
N GLU A 202 -13.99 7.64 12.28
CA GLU A 202 -14.46 6.67 13.26
C GLU A 202 -14.94 7.31 14.55
N SER A 203 -14.30 8.42 14.96
CA SER A 203 -14.64 9.14 16.18
C SER A 203 -14.84 10.63 15.89
N LEU A 204 -15.90 11.20 16.45
CA LEU A 204 -16.19 12.63 16.41
C LEU A 204 -16.14 13.17 17.83
N LEU A 205 -15.33 14.18 18.05
CA LEU A 205 -15.20 14.92 19.30
C LEU A 205 -15.70 16.36 19.05
N VAL A 206 -16.56 16.85 19.91
CA VAL A 206 -17.12 18.21 19.79
C VAL A 206 -16.86 18.96 21.08
N HIS A 207 -16.34 20.19 20.97
CA HIS A 207 -16.11 21.04 22.13
C HIS A 207 -17.44 21.36 22.82
N GLU A 208 -17.45 21.36 24.16
CA GLU A 208 -18.66 21.50 24.97
C GLU A 208 -19.49 22.74 24.63
N LYS A 209 -18.83 23.85 24.32
CA LYS A 209 -19.52 25.14 24.03
C LYS A 209 -20.32 25.13 22.71
N VAL A 210 -19.99 24.22 21.78
CA VAL A 210 -20.64 24.16 20.45
C VAL A 210 -21.46 22.91 20.25
N LYS A 211 -21.55 22.01 21.23
CA LYS A 211 -22.20 20.71 21.10
C LYS A 211 -23.69 20.78 20.77
N ASP A 212 -24.39 21.84 21.25
CA ASP A 212 -25.83 22.01 21.04
C ASP A 212 -26.15 22.74 19.72
N ALA A 213 -25.14 23.41 19.14
CA ALA A 213 -25.26 24.13 17.87
C ALA A 213 -24.75 23.29 16.66
N PHE A 214 -23.86 22.32 16.89
CA PHE A 214 -23.29 21.43 15.88
C PHE A 214 -24.11 20.15 15.76
#